data_34ee6bcda9cf74e815477a704cdc71f0
#
_entry.id   34ee6bcda9cf74e815477a704cdc71f0
#
_cell.length_a   1.000
_cell.length_b   1.000
_cell.length_c   1.000
_cell.angle_alpha   90.00
_cell.angle_beta   90.00
_cell.angle_gamma   90.00
#
_symmetry.space_group_name_H-M   'P 1'
#
loop_
_entity.id
_entity.type
_entity.pdbx_description
1 polymer ?
#
loop_
_entity_poly.entity_id
_entity_poly.type
_entity_poly.pdbx_seq_one_letter_code
_entity_poly.pdbx_strand_id
1 'polypeptide(L)'
;MFSCNSYQKLLNSKENSPKLKAAQNYYDNGEYRRANRLYEQIIPAYRGKPQAQRIIYFFANTHYQLGNYYLAAYQFESFVKSFPKSEKLDEANFMIAKCYYMLSPIYSLDQENTNQAIEKLQIF
;
A
#
# COMPACT_ATOMS: atom_id res chain seq x y z
N MET A 1 -7.70 0.82 -20.18
CA MET A 1 -6.43 0.41 -19.57
C MET A 1 -5.31 1.31 -20.05
N PHE A 2 -4.48 1.78 -19.12
CA PHE A 2 -3.36 2.65 -19.48
C PHE A 2 -2.20 1.81 -20.00
N SER A 3 -1.66 2.18 -21.15
CA SER A 3 -0.46 1.55 -21.71
C SER A 3 0.80 1.97 -20.96
N CYS A 4 1.92 1.28 -21.19
CA CYS A 4 3.20 1.67 -20.61
C CYS A 4 3.59 3.09 -21.01
N ASN A 5 3.28 3.50 -22.27
CA ASN A 5 3.56 4.85 -22.74
C ASN A 5 2.73 5.88 -21.99
N SER A 6 1.46 5.60 -21.73
CA SER A 6 0.59 6.50 -20.96
C SER A 6 1.09 6.65 -19.53
N TYR A 7 1.53 5.55 -18.91
CA TYR A 7 2.07 5.56 -17.57
C TYR A 7 3.35 6.39 -17.50
N GLN A 8 4.28 6.21 -18.44
CA GLN A 8 5.51 6.98 -18.47
C GLN A 8 5.24 8.48 -18.65
N LYS A 9 4.28 8.84 -19.49
CA LYS A 9 3.87 10.25 -19.64
C LYS A 9 3.35 10.82 -18.33
N LEU A 10 2.55 10.04 -17.60
CA LEU A 10 2.05 10.47 -16.30
C LEU A 10 3.18 10.69 -15.30
N LEU A 11 4.13 9.76 -15.23
CA LEU A 11 5.27 9.90 -14.31
C LEU A 11 6.07 11.16 -14.59
N ASN A 12 6.20 11.56 -15.86
CA ASN A 12 6.96 12.74 -16.28
C ASN A 12 6.12 14.01 -16.24
N SER A 13 4.80 13.91 -16.10
CA SER A 13 3.91 15.05 -16.04
C SER A 13 4.01 15.74 -14.68
N LYS A 14 3.74 17.07 -14.68
CA LYS A 14 3.64 17.85 -13.45
C LYS A 14 2.21 18.05 -12.99
N GLU A 15 1.25 17.53 -13.73
CA GLU A 15 -0.17 17.68 -13.41
C GLU A 15 -0.62 16.59 -12.43
N ASN A 16 -1.11 17.02 -11.26
CA ASN A 16 -1.44 16.09 -10.18
C ASN A 16 -2.81 15.42 -10.38
N SER A 17 -3.80 16.15 -10.89
CA SER A 17 -5.15 15.61 -11.04
C SER A 17 -5.21 14.36 -11.95
N PRO A 18 -4.60 14.38 -13.16
CA PRO A 18 -4.56 13.16 -13.97
C PRO A 18 -3.81 12.01 -13.30
N LYS A 19 -2.75 12.31 -12.53
CA LYS A 19 -2.00 11.29 -11.79
C LYS A 19 -2.87 10.64 -10.72
N LEU A 20 -3.65 11.44 -9.99
CA LEU A 20 -4.54 10.93 -8.96
C LEU A 20 -5.58 9.98 -9.57
N LYS A 21 -6.20 10.39 -10.66
CA LYS A 21 -7.19 9.58 -11.35
C LYS A 21 -6.59 8.26 -11.86
N ALA A 22 -5.41 8.33 -12.45
CA ALA A 22 -4.73 7.14 -12.95
C ALA A 22 -4.31 6.22 -11.81
N ALA A 23 -3.81 6.78 -10.70
CA ALA A 23 -3.43 5.99 -9.53
C ALA A 23 -4.63 5.19 -9.01
N GLN A 24 -5.80 5.82 -8.93
CA GLN A 24 -7.01 5.16 -8.49
C GLN A 24 -7.40 4.02 -9.43
N ASN A 25 -7.30 4.23 -10.74
CA ASN A 25 -7.60 3.20 -11.73
C ASN A 25 -6.63 2.02 -11.63
N TYR A 26 -5.34 2.29 -11.49
CA TYR A 26 -4.36 1.22 -11.29
C TYR A 26 -4.62 0.45 -10.01
N TYR A 27 -4.95 1.17 -8.93
CA TYR A 27 -5.29 0.53 -7.66
C TYR A 27 -6.49 -0.40 -7.81
N ASP A 28 -7.55 0.08 -8.44
CA ASP A 28 -8.78 -0.69 -8.62
C ASP A 28 -8.54 -1.94 -9.46
N ASN A 29 -7.58 -1.90 -10.38
CA ASN A 29 -7.21 -3.03 -11.24
C ASN A 29 -6.15 -3.94 -10.62
N GLY A 30 -5.73 -3.68 -9.38
CA GLY A 30 -4.72 -4.49 -8.71
C GLY A 30 -3.29 -4.21 -9.15
N GLU A 31 -3.07 -3.15 -9.92
CA GLU A 31 -1.74 -2.75 -10.36
C GLU A 31 -1.10 -1.84 -9.31
N TYR A 32 -0.77 -2.42 -8.17
CA TYR A 32 -0.38 -1.68 -6.98
C TYR A 32 0.96 -0.97 -7.13
N ARG A 33 1.89 -1.54 -7.90
CA ARG A 33 3.20 -0.91 -8.11
C ARG A 33 3.06 0.43 -8.82
N ARG A 34 2.27 0.48 -9.88
CA ARG A 34 2.04 1.72 -10.61
C ARG A 34 1.25 2.71 -9.79
N ALA A 35 0.21 2.25 -9.10
CA ALA A 35 -0.56 3.09 -8.19
C ALA A 35 0.34 3.70 -7.11
N ASN A 36 1.20 2.89 -6.51
CA ASN A 36 2.13 3.34 -5.46
C ASN A 36 3.01 4.49 -5.95
N ARG A 37 3.62 4.34 -7.12
CA ARG A 37 4.51 5.36 -7.65
C ARG A 37 3.79 6.69 -7.92
N LEU A 38 2.60 6.61 -8.48
CA LEU A 38 1.82 7.82 -8.75
C LEU A 38 1.37 8.49 -7.46
N TYR A 39 0.87 7.73 -6.49
CA TYR A 39 0.51 8.28 -5.18
C TYR A 39 1.70 8.96 -4.53
N GLU A 40 2.87 8.32 -4.55
CA GLU A 40 4.08 8.89 -3.97
C GLU A 40 4.40 10.26 -4.55
N GLN A 41 4.25 10.42 -5.86
CA GLN A 41 4.54 11.69 -6.53
C GLN A 41 3.56 12.80 -6.15
N ILE A 42 2.28 12.48 -5.90
CA ILE A 42 1.26 13.50 -5.70
C ILE A 42 1.00 13.84 -4.24
N ILE A 43 1.40 13.01 -3.29
CA ILE A 43 1.11 13.23 -1.87
C ILE A 43 1.52 14.63 -1.40
N PRO A 44 2.74 15.14 -1.72
CA PRO A 44 3.11 16.49 -1.26
C PRO A 44 2.14 17.58 -1.74
N ALA A 45 1.57 17.44 -2.93
CA ALA A 45 0.65 18.44 -3.49
C ALA A 45 -0.71 18.44 -2.80
N TYR A 46 -1.09 17.33 -2.16
CA TYR A 46 -2.40 17.21 -1.53
C TYR A 46 -2.37 17.37 -0.01
N ARG A 47 -1.20 17.65 0.57
CA ARG A 47 -1.10 17.89 2.02
C ARG A 47 -1.98 19.07 2.43
N GLY A 48 -2.76 18.85 3.49
CA GLY A 48 -3.70 19.85 3.97
C GLY A 48 -5.00 19.93 3.20
N LYS A 49 -5.16 19.14 2.15
CA LYS A 49 -6.39 19.08 1.35
C LYS A 49 -7.24 17.88 1.78
N PRO A 50 -8.58 17.95 1.56
CA PRO A 50 -9.46 16.83 1.94
C PRO A 50 -9.08 15.49 1.31
N GLN A 51 -8.53 15.50 0.10
CA GLN A 51 -8.16 14.28 -0.62
C GLN A 51 -6.98 13.55 0.04
N ALA A 52 -6.17 14.23 0.84
CA ALA A 52 -4.97 13.65 1.45
C ALA A 52 -5.29 12.39 2.26
N GLN A 53 -6.39 12.41 2.99
CA GLN A 53 -6.80 11.29 3.83
C GLN A 53 -6.94 10.01 3.00
N ARG A 54 -7.69 10.09 1.90
CA ARG A 54 -7.93 8.94 1.02
C ARG A 54 -6.64 8.50 0.32
N ILE A 55 -5.85 9.45 -0.16
CA ILE A 55 -4.60 9.16 -0.88
C ILE A 55 -3.62 8.41 0.02
N ILE A 56 -3.42 8.88 1.25
CA ILE A 56 -2.49 8.26 2.19
C ILE A 56 -2.94 6.85 2.55
N TYR A 57 -4.25 6.65 2.74
CA TYR A 57 -4.79 5.33 3.05
C TYR A 57 -4.51 4.33 1.93
N PHE A 58 -4.82 4.71 0.68
CA PHE A 58 -4.59 3.83 -0.46
C PHE A 58 -3.11 3.63 -0.73
N PHE A 59 -2.30 4.66 -0.54
CA PHE A 59 -0.85 4.54 -0.65
C PHE A 59 -0.30 3.52 0.34
N ALA A 60 -0.74 3.61 1.60
CA ALA A 60 -0.36 2.63 2.62
C ALA A 60 -0.74 1.21 2.20
N ASN A 61 -1.95 1.04 1.67
CA ASN A 61 -2.42 -0.27 1.26
C ASN A 61 -1.66 -0.81 0.04
N THR A 62 -1.21 0.05 -0.88
CA THR A 62 -0.36 -0.42 -1.98
C THR A 62 0.93 -1.04 -1.44
N HIS A 63 1.55 -0.45 -0.43
CA HIS A 63 2.72 -1.03 0.21
C HIS A 63 2.41 -2.40 0.82
N TYR A 64 1.27 -2.51 1.48
CA TYR A 64 0.86 -3.80 2.06
C TYR A 64 0.70 -4.87 0.97
N GLN A 65 0.00 -4.53 -0.11
CA GLN A 65 -0.23 -5.48 -1.20
C GLN A 65 1.07 -5.90 -1.91
N LEU A 66 2.06 -5.03 -1.91
CA LEU A 66 3.37 -5.31 -2.51
C LEU A 66 4.32 -6.06 -1.57
N GLY A 67 3.87 -6.36 -0.35
CA GLY A 67 4.70 -7.04 0.64
C GLY A 67 5.65 -6.14 1.40
N ASN A 68 5.54 -4.83 1.24
CA ASN A 68 6.36 -3.85 1.92
C ASN A 68 5.72 -3.49 3.27
N TYR A 69 5.67 -4.46 4.17
CA TYR A 69 4.91 -4.33 5.41
C TYR A 69 5.42 -3.25 6.35
N TYR A 70 6.73 -3.04 6.39
CA TYR A 70 7.32 -2.00 7.22
C TYR A 70 6.87 -0.61 6.75
N LEU A 71 6.96 -0.37 5.44
CA LEU A 71 6.50 0.89 4.85
C LEU A 71 4.99 1.06 4.98
N ALA A 72 4.25 -0.02 4.82
CA ALA A 72 2.79 0.01 4.99
C ALA A 72 2.43 0.42 6.42
N ALA A 73 3.06 -0.20 7.42
CA ALA A 73 2.83 0.13 8.82
C ALA A 73 3.11 1.61 9.09
N TYR A 74 4.23 2.11 8.57
CA TYR A 74 4.59 3.52 8.73
C TYR A 74 3.52 4.44 8.17
N GLN A 75 3.02 4.14 6.98
CA GLN A 75 2.02 4.99 6.33
C GLN A 75 0.66 4.90 7.02
N PHE A 76 0.25 3.71 7.46
CA PHE A 76 -0.99 3.59 8.24
C PHE A 76 -0.89 4.30 9.59
N GLU A 77 0.25 4.23 10.26
CA GLU A 77 0.48 4.97 11.51
C GLU A 77 0.42 6.48 11.28
N SER A 78 1.01 6.96 10.18
CA SER A 78 0.92 8.35 9.78
C SER A 78 -0.53 8.76 9.53
N PHE A 79 -1.31 7.89 8.88
CA PHE A 79 -2.73 8.12 8.65
C PHE A 79 -3.50 8.27 9.97
N VAL A 80 -3.31 7.34 10.89
CA VAL A 80 -3.99 7.38 12.20
C VAL A 80 -3.64 8.64 12.96
N LYS A 81 -2.37 9.03 12.94
CA LYS A 81 -1.89 10.22 13.63
C LYS A 81 -2.45 11.50 13.02
N SER A 82 -2.52 11.56 11.69
CA SER A 82 -2.97 12.76 10.98
C SER A 82 -4.49 12.90 10.93
N PHE A 83 -5.22 11.78 10.96
CA PHE A 83 -6.68 11.78 10.79
C PHE A 83 -7.36 10.98 11.89
N PRO A 84 -7.25 11.44 13.16
CA PRO A 84 -7.76 10.65 14.30
C PRO A 84 -9.28 10.53 14.33
N LYS A 85 -10.00 11.32 13.53
CA LYS A 85 -11.46 11.27 13.45
C LYS A 85 -11.97 10.61 12.17
N SER A 86 -11.08 9.97 11.42
CA SER A 86 -11.45 9.31 10.16
C SER A 86 -12.37 8.12 10.41
N GLU A 87 -13.32 7.92 9.51
CA GLU A 87 -14.16 6.70 9.50
C GLU A 87 -13.34 5.44 9.25
N LYS A 88 -12.16 5.57 8.65
CA LYS A 88 -11.26 4.45 8.37
C LYS A 88 -10.26 4.18 9.48
N LEU A 89 -10.41 4.84 10.64
CA LEU A 89 -9.46 4.71 11.74
C LEU A 89 -9.33 3.26 12.23
N ASP A 90 -10.46 2.58 12.40
CA ASP A 90 -10.45 1.19 12.87
C ASP A 90 -9.80 0.27 11.85
N GLU A 91 -10.09 0.47 10.57
CA GLU A 91 -9.46 -0.30 9.49
C GLU A 91 -7.95 -0.05 9.45
N ALA A 92 -7.53 1.20 9.61
CA ALA A 92 -6.11 1.55 9.61
C ALA A 92 -5.38 0.90 10.79
N ASN A 93 -5.97 0.94 11.97
CA ASN A 93 -5.41 0.28 13.16
C ASN A 93 -5.32 -1.22 12.98
N PHE A 94 -6.33 -1.82 12.37
CA PHE A 94 -6.31 -3.25 12.03
C PHE A 94 -5.16 -3.55 11.07
N MET A 95 -4.96 -2.71 10.05
CA MET A 95 -3.89 -2.90 9.08
C MET A 95 -2.51 -2.74 9.71
N ILE A 96 -2.37 -1.82 10.66
CA ILE A 96 -1.10 -1.67 11.42
C ILE A 96 -0.77 -2.98 12.14
N ALA A 97 -1.75 -3.53 12.86
CA ALA A 97 -1.56 -4.78 13.57
C ALA A 97 -1.22 -5.92 12.60
N LYS A 98 -1.89 -5.95 11.46
CA LYS A 98 -1.65 -6.96 10.43
C LYS A 98 -0.24 -6.85 9.84
N CYS A 99 0.25 -5.63 9.61
CA CYS A 99 1.60 -5.41 9.12
C CYS A 99 2.64 -5.93 10.12
N TYR A 100 2.46 -5.62 11.40
CA TYR A 100 3.40 -6.09 12.42
C TYR A 100 3.33 -7.60 12.59
N TYR A 101 2.16 -8.20 12.44
CA TYR A 101 2.04 -9.66 12.43
C TYR A 101 2.86 -10.25 11.29
N MET A 102 2.74 -9.70 10.09
CA MET A 102 3.48 -10.19 8.93
C MET A 102 5.00 -10.04 9.10
N LEU A 103 5.44 -9.05 9.88
CA LEU A 103 6.86 -8.81 10.17
C LEU A 103 7.35 -9.61 11.38
N SER A 104 6.47 -10.28 12.11
CA SER A 104 6.82 -10.91 13.37
C SER A 104 7.63 -12.19 13.16
N PRO A 105 8.50 -12.56 14.13
CA PRO A 105 9.18 -13.87 14.11
C PRO A 105 8.19 -15.04 14.16
N ILE A 106 7.05 -14.87 14.82
CA ILE A 106 6.02 -15.92 14.94
C ILE A 106 5.49 -16.28 13.54
N TYR A 107 5.19 -15.29 12.72
CA TYR A 107 4.74 -15.52 11.35
C TYR A 107 5.82 -16.24 10.53
N SER A 108 7.08 -15.79 10.63
CA SER A 108 8.19 -16.40 9.93
C SER A 108 8.40 -17.86 10.34
N LEU A 109 8.31 -18.14 11.64
CA LEU A 109 8.46 -19.50 12.16
C LEU A 109 7.33 -20.40 11.68
N ASP A 110 6.09 -19.92 11.69
CA ASP A 110 4.95 -20.68 11.22
C ASP A 110 5.09 -21.04 9.74
N GLN A 111 5.50 -20.10 8.91
CA GLN A 111 5.73 -20.33 7.49
C GLN A 111 6.88 -21.31 7.26
N GLU A 112 7.98 -21.14 7.97
CA GLU A 112 9.13 -22.02 7.87
C GLU A 112 8.75 -23.45 8.25
N ASN A 113 8.05 -23.64 9.35
CA ASN A 113 7.59 -24.94 9.79
C ASN A 113 6.67 -25.60 8.75
N THR A 114 5.76 -24.83 8.17
CA THR A 114 4.85 -25.30 7.13
C THR A 114 5.64 -25.74 5.90
N ASN A 115 6.60 -24.94 5.47
CA ASN A 115 7.43 -25.26 4.31
C ASN A 115 8.26 -26.53 4.53
N GLN A 116 8.85 -26.68 5.72
CA GLN A 116 9.61 -27.86 6.08
C GLN A 116 8.73 -29.13 6.09
N ALA A 117 7.52 -29.00 6.60
CA ALA A 117 6.57 -30.11 6.60
C ALA A 117 6.20 -30.54 5.17
N ILE A 118 5.98 -29.57 4.28
CA ILE A 118 5.68 -29.84 2.88
C ILE A 118 6.87 -30.52 2.20
N GLU A 119 8.09 -30.03 2.44
CA GLU A 119 9.30 -30.64 1.88
C GLU A 119 9.46 -32.08 2.33
N LYS A 120 9.25 -32.35 3.62
CA LYS A 120 9.35 -33.71 4.15
C LYS A 120 8.31 -34.65 3.53
N LEU A 121 7.10 -34.14 3.31
CA LEU A 121 6.05 -34.92 2.66
C LEU A 121 6.38 -35.22 1.21
N GLN A 122 7.07 -34.33 0.53
CA GLN A 122 7.46 -34.52 -0.87
C GLN A 122 8.60 -35.53 -1.04
N ILE A 123 9.46 -35.65 -0.04
CA ILE A 123 10.58 -36.60 -0.05
C ILE A 123 10.08 -38.03 0.15
N PHE A 124 9.03 -38.21 0.89
CA PHE A 124 8.41 -39.51 1.15
C PHE A 124 7.29 -39.78 0.16
#